data_1cd5673ae0f4d54dea929f10fa0f7b00
#
_entry.id   1cd5673ae0f4d54dea929f10fa0f7b00
#
_cell.length_a   1.000
_cell.length_b   1.000
_cell.length_c   1.000
_cell.angle_alpha   90.00
_cell.angle_beta   90.00
_cell.angle_gamma   90.00
#
_symmetry.space_group_name_H-M   'P 1'
#
loop_
_entity.id
_entity.type
_entity.pdbx_description
1 polymer ?
#
loop_
_entity_poly.entity_id
_entity_poly.type
_entity_poly.pdbx_seq_one_letter_code
_entity_poly.pdbx_strand_id
1 'polypeptide(L)'
;LSPEVKAAGGLAIIGTERHESRRVDRQLRGRAGRQGDPGSSIFFVSLEDDLMRLFSSDRIASVMDRLGFQEGEMIEHKMISNSIERAQKKVEENNFGIRKRLLEYDDVMNKQRTVVYTKRRHALMGERIGMDIVNMIWDRCANAIENNDYEGCQMELLQTLAMETPFTEEEFRNEKKEKLAEKTFGIAMENFKRKTERLAQIANPVIKQVYENQGHMYENILIPITDGKRMYNISCNLKAAYESESKEVVKAFEKSILLHVIDEA
;
A
#
# COMPACT_ATOMS: atom_id res chain seq x y z
N LEU A 1 -7.84 23.64 -39.95
CA LEU A 1 -8.90 23.34 -40.92
C LEU A 1 -8.48 23.84 -42.30
N SER A 2 -8.94 23.16 -43.37
CA SER A 2 -8.71 23.64 -44.76
C SER A 2 -9.44 24.96 -45.00
N PRO A 3 -8.94 25.81 -45.95
CA PRO A 3 -9.61 27.09 -46.28
C PRO A 3 -11.08 26.93 -46.70
N GLU A 4 -11.40 25.85 -47.39
CA GLU A 4 -12.76 25.53 -47.83
C GLU A 4 -13.70 25.26 -46.65
N VAL A 5 -13.23 24.48 -45.64
CA VAL A 5 -14.01 24.19 -44.43
C VAL A 5 -14.19 25.45 -43.58
N LYS A 6 -13.19 26.33 -43.52
CA LYS A 6 -13.32 27.62 -42.83
C LYS A 6 -14.34 28.52 -43.52
N ALA A 7 -14.34 28.57 -44.86
CA ALA A 7 -15.30 29.33 -45.65
C ALA A 7 -16.73 28.79 -45.52
N ALA A 8 -16.91 27.48 -45.30
CA ALA A 8 -18.17 26.84 -45.05
C ALA A 8 -18.72 26.99 -43.59
N GLY A 9 -18.00 27.74 -42.72
CA GLY A 9 -18.39 27.96 -41.31
C GLY A 9 -17.68 27.10 -40.29
N GLY A 10 -16.67 26.31 -40.70
CA GLY A 10 -15.82 25.53 -39.85
C GLY A 10 -16.38 24.17 -39.46
N LEU A 11 -15.91 23.62 -38.35
CA LEU A 11 -16.33 22.29 -37.86
C LEU A 11 -17.65 22.38 -37.08
N ALA A 12 -18.66 21.62 -37.52
CA ALA A 12 -19.94 21.47 -36.83
C ALA A 12 -19.88 20.18 -35.98
N ILE A 13 -20.13 20.29 -34.66
CA ILE A 13 -20.18 19.18 -33.74
C ILE A 13 -21.64 18.93 -33.37
N ILE A 14 -22.10 17.73 -33.65
CA ILE A 14 -23.41 17.25 -33.28
C ILE A 14 -23.26 16.18 -32.23
N GLY A 15 -23.75 16.43 -31.01
CA GLY A 15 -23.87 15.44 -29.95
C GLY A 15 -25.26 14.85 -29.93
N THR A 16 -25.37 13.53 -29.86
CA THR A 16 -26.66 12.80 -29.82
C THR A 16 -27.03 12.40 -28.39
N GLU A 17 -26.13 12.61 -27.43
CA GLU A 17 -26.33 12.36 -26.01
C GLU A 17 -25.44 13.28 -25.17
N ARG A 18 -25.71 13.33 -23.86
CA ARG A 18 -24.84 13.99 -22.88
C ARG A 18 -24.00 12.96 -22.13
N HIS A 19 -22.73 13.27 -21.94
CA HIS A 19 -21.86 12.47 -21.10
C HIS A 19 -22.15 12.70 -19.61
N GLU A 20 -21.77 11.76 -18.77
CA GLU A 20 -21.88 11.88 -17.32
C GLU A 20 -21.08 13.06 -16.75
N SER A 21 -20.04 13.51 -17.45
CA SER A 21 -19.20 14.62 -17.04
C SER A 21 -19.31 15.80 -18.00
N ARG A 22 -19.67 16.98 -17.46
CA ARG A 22 -19.68 18.25 -18.20
C ARG A 22 -18.34 18.59 -18.85
N ARG A 23 -17.24 18.11 -18.25
CA ARG A 23 -15.90 18.31 -18.82
C ARG A 23 -15.76 17.60 -20.16
N VAL A 24 -16.28 16.41 -20.31
CA VAL A 24 -16.23 15.66 -21.59
C VAL A 24 -17.02 16.37 -22.66
N ASP A 25 -18.25 16.82 -22.34
CA ASP A 25 -19.04 17.63 -23.27
C ASP A 25 -18.33 18.91 -23.71
N ARG A 26 -17.67 19.60 -22.77
CA ARG A 26 -16.86 20.80 -23.10
C ARG A 26 -15.66 20.47 -23.97
N GLN A 27 -15.00 19.32 -23.75
CA GLN A 27 -13.89 18.85 -24.59
C GLN A 27 -14.35 18.54 -26.01
N LEU A 28 -15.54 17.97 -26.18
CA LEU A 28 -16.14 17.72 -27.48
C LEU A 28 -16.46 19.06 -28.19
N ARG A 29 -17.18 19.96 -27.51
CA ARG A 29 -17.47 21.31 -28.04
C ARG A 29 -16.19 22.06 -28.40
N GLY A 30 -15.14 21.96 -27.59
CA GLY A 30 -13.86 22.61 -27.81
C GLY A 30 -13.05 22.03 -28.97
N ARG A 31 -13.55 21.05 -29.71
CA ARG A 31 -12.98 20.61 -30.99
C ARG A 31 -13.35 21.55 -32.13
N ALA A 32 -14.50 22.22 -32.05
CA ALA A 32 -14.86 23.32 -32.89
C ALA A 32 -14.16 24.62 -32.42
N GLY A 33 -13.89 25.55 -33.33
CA GLY A 33 -13.34 26.86 -32.98
C GLY A 33 -11.88 26.86 -32.48
N ARG A 34 -11.10 25.82 -32.73
CA ARG A 34 -9.69 25.76 -32.31
C ARG A 34 -8.87 26.81 -33.03
N GLN A 35 -7.97 27.48 -32.29
CA GLN A 35 -7.07 28.54 -32.81
C GLN A 35 -7.81 29.70 -33.50
N GLY A 36 -9.05 29.99 -33.06
CA GLY A 36 -9.85 31.06 -33.64
C GLY A 36 -10.56 30.68 -34.94
N ASP A 37 -10.53 29.42 -35.37
CA ASP A 37 -11.31 28.96 -36.51
C ASP A 37 -12.82 29.02 -36.21
N PRO A 38 -13.68 29.32 -37.22
CA PRO A 38 -15.11 29.23 -37.06
C PRO A 38 -15.54 27.81 -36.74
N GLY A 39 -16.65 27.65 -36.03
CA GLY A 39 -17.22 26.35 -35.71
C GLY A 39 -18.51 26.45 -34.87
N SER A 40 -19.29 25.41 -34.91
CA SER A 40 -20.57 25.32 -34.17
C SER A 40 -20.69 24.03 -33.39
N SER A 41 -21.53 24.01 -32.38
CA SER A 41 -21.85 22.77 -31.63
C SER A 41 -23.27 22.79 -31.16
N ILE A 42 -23.97 21.68 -31.37
CA ILE A 42 -25.35 21.46 -30.90
C ILE A 42 -25.45 20.07 -30.27
N PHE A 43 -26.29 19.93 -29.25
CA PHE A 43 -26.59 18.65 -28.62
C PHE A 43 -28.07 18.37 -28.71
N PHE A 44 -28.43 17.23 -29.26
CA PHE A 44 -29.79 16.65 -29.23
C PHE A 44 -29.80 15.56 -28.15
N VAL A 45 -30.67 15.66 -27.19
CA VAL A 45 -30.72 14.80 -26.00
C VAL A 45 -32.13 14.27 -25.84
N SER A 46 -32.27 12.97 -25.62
CA SER A 46 -33.52 12.35 -25.26
C SER A 46 -33.76 12.45 -23.74
N LEU A 47 -35.01 12.60 -23.34
CA LEU A 47 -35.40 12.50 -21.93
C LEU A 47 -35.35 11.06 -21.41
N GLU A 48 -35.23 10.08 -22.31
CA GLU A 48 -35.06 8.66 -22.01
C GLU A 48 -33.58 8.24 -21.85
N ASP A 49 -32.65 9.15 -22.14
CA ASP A 49 -31.20 8.89 -21.96
C ASP A 49 -30.89 8.49 -20.50
N ASP A 50 -29.92 7.62 -20.31
CA ASP A 50 -29.53 7.09 -18.99
C ASP A 50 -29.27 8.17 -17.94
N LEU A 51 -28.66 9.29 -18.36
CA LEU A 51 -28.44 10.45 -17.49
C LEU A 51 -29.76 11.03 -16.95
N MET A 52 -30.80 11.09 -17.79
CA MET A 52 -32.11 11.65 -17.42
C MET A 52 -32.89 10.64 -16.59
N ARG A 53 -32.84 9.36 -16.92
CA ARG A 53 -33.49 8.28 -16.17
C ARG A 53 -33.01 8.19 -14.73
N LEU A 54 -31.71 8.39 -14.47
CA LEU A 54 -31.11 8.34 -13.13
C LEU A 54 -31.59 9.45 -12.18
N PHE A 55 -32.02 10.62 -12.70
CA PHE A 55 -32.20 11.79 -11.83
C PHE A 55 -33.52 12.58 -12.04
N SER A 56 -34.34 12.28 -13.04
CA SER A 56 -35.38 13.22 -13.42
C SER A 56 -36.70 12.63 -13.95
N SER A 57 -36.85 11.32 -14.12
CA SER A 57 -37.92 10.74 -14.91
C SER A 57 -39.33 11.19 -14.49
N ASP A 58 -39.68 11.13 -13.21
CA ASP A 58 -41.09 11.31 -12.78
C ASP A 58 -41.50 12.78 -12.72
N ARG A 59 -40.60 13.69 -12.36
CA ARG A 59 -40.89 15.12 -12.25
C ARG A 59 -40.94 15.80 -13.62
N ILE A 60 -40.05 15.38 -14.54
CA ILE A 60 -40.03 15.93 -15.90
C ILE A 60 -41.24 15.43 -16.67
N ALA A 61 -41.55 14.14 -16.58
CA ALA A 61 -42.79 13.59 -17.18
C ALA A 61 -44.03 14.36 -16.74
N SER A 62 -44.19 14.59 -15.43
CA SER A 62 -45.36 15.37 -14.91
C SER A 62 -45.38 16.82 -15.40
N VAL A 63 -44.25 17.46 -15.64
CA VAL A 63 -44.19 18.82 -16.19
C VAL A 63 -44.51 18.81 -17.68
N MET A 64 -44.07 17.79 -18.42
CA MET A 64 -44.37 17.62 -19.84
C MET A 64 -45.86 17.41 -20.10
N ASP A 65 -46.48 16.53 -19.30
CA ASP A 65 -47.94 16.31 -19.36
C ASP A 65 -48.73 17.59 -19.10
N ARG A 66 -48.28 18.43 -18.15
CA ARG A 66 -48.91 19.73 -17.85
C ARG A 66 -48.74 20.78 -18.95
N LEU A 67 -47.61 20.72 -19.69
CA LEU A 67 -47.32 21.66 -20.75
C LEU A 67 -47.94 21.25 -22.10
N GLY A 68 -48.55 20.05 -22.19
CA GLY A 68 -49.24 19.55 -23.35
C GLY A 68 -48.36 19.21 -24.54
N PHE A 69 -47.08 18.89 -24.32
CA PHE A 69 -46.17 18.45 -25.38
C PHE A 69 -46.54 17.04 -25.85
N GLN A 70 -46.53 16.84 -27.15
CA GLN A 70 -46.76 15.55 -27.78
C GLN A 70 -45.46 14.76 -27.94
N GLU A 71 -45.58 13.45 -27.96
CA GLU A 71 -44.44 12.56 -28.18
C GLU A 71 -43.79 12.83 -29.56
N GLY A 72 -42.49 13.04 -29.59
CA GLY A 72 -41.72 13.37 -30.81
C GLY A 72 -41.52 14.88 -31.06
N GLU A 73 -42.07 15.78 -30.25
CA GLU A 73 -41.79 17.21 -30.37
C GLU A 73 -40.39 17.60 -29.84
N MET A 74 -39.68 18.47 -30.58
CA MET A 74 -38.42 19.03 -30.12
C MET A 74 -38.66 20.18 -29.14
N ILE A 75 -38.12 20.04 -27.93
CA ILE A 75 -38.37 20.99 -26.84
C ILE A 75 -37.10 21.81 -26.60
N GLU A 76 -37.20 23.11 -26.89
CA GLU A 76 -36.15 24.07 -26.51
C GLU A 76 -36.64 24.93 -25.32
N HIS A 77 -36.38 24.45 -24.11
CA HIS A 77 -36.73 25.19 -22.91
C HIS A 77 -35.58 25.26 -21.90
N LYS A 78 -35.29 26.46 -21.41
CA LYS A 78 -34.18 26.73 -20.46
C LYS A 78 -34.28 25.88 -19.19
N MET A 79 -35.51 25.54 -18.77
CA MET A 79 -35.73 24.70 -17.56
C MET A 79 -35.24 23.28 -17.78
N ILE A 80 -35.40 22.70 -18.97
CA ILE A 80 -34.93 21.35 -19.31
C ILE A 80 -33.41 21.35 -19.39
N SER A 81 -32.79 22.34 -20.05
CA SER A 81 -31.33 22.49 -20.09
C SER A 81 -30.70 22.58 -18.69
N ASN A 82 -31.33 23.35 -17.80
CA ASN A 82 -30.89 23.44 -16.40
C ASN A 82 -31.08 22.10 -15.64
N SER A 83 -32.10 21.32 -15.95
CA SER A 83 -32.34 20.02 -15.34
C SER A 83 -31.25 19.01 -15.76
N ILE A 84 -30.88 18.99 -17.03
CA ILE A 84 -29.79 18.18 -17.57
C ILE A 84 -28.48 18.54 -16.88
N GLU A 85 -28.19 19.84 -16.76
CA GLU A 85 -26.94 20.28 -16.09
C GLU A 85 -26.89 19.87 -14.60
N ARG A 86 -28.03 19.95 -13.90
CA ARG A 86 -28.14 19.50 -12.50
C ARG A 86 -27.95 17.98 -12.38
N ALA A 87 -28.53 17.21 -13.31
CA ALA A 87 -28.34 15.77 -13.37
C ALA A 87 -26.83 15.41 -13.55
N GLN A 88 -26.16 16.02 -14.53
CA GLN A 88 -24.74 15.83 -14.74
C GLN A 88 -23.91 16.17 -13.49
N LYS A 89 -24.20 17.31 -12.84
CA LYS A 89 -23.52 17.72 -11.62
C LYS A 89 -23.66 16.69 -10.51
N LYS A 90 -24.85 16.12 -10.34
CA LYS A 90 -25.10 15.10 -9.32
C LYS A 90 -24.37 13.78 -9.59
N VAL A 91 -24.25 13.36 -10.87
CA VAL A 91 -23.43 12.21 -11.26
C VAL A 91 -21.95 12.49 -10.99
N GLU A 92 -21.47 13.67 -11.37
CA GLU A 92 -20.08 14.09 -11.11
C GLU A 92 -19.74 14.05 -9.61
N GLU A 93 -20.65 14.55 -8.75
CA GLU A 93 -20.49 14.54 -7.28
C GLU A 93 -20.45 13.12 -6.73
N ASN A 94 -21.32 12.24 -7.21
CA ASN A 94 -21.32 10.82 -6.80
C ASN A 94 -20.03 10.11 -7.22
N ASN A 95 -19.64 10.24 -8.48
CA ASN A 95 -18.41 9.65 -9.02
C ASN A 95 -17.16 10.22 -8.34
N PHE A 96 -17.19 11.51 -7.98
CA PHE A 96 -16.13 12.12 -7.18
C PHE A 96 -16.04 11.49 -5.78
N GLY A 97 -17.19 11.28 -5.11
CA GLY A 97 -17.25 10.63 -3.81
C GLY A 97 -16.68 9.22 -3.82
N ILE A 98 -17.02 8.43 -4.85
CA ILE A 98 -16.47 7.07 -5.03
C ILE A 98 -14.95 7.12 -5.21
N ARG A 99 -14.45 7.98 -6.11
CA ARG A 99 -13.02 8.12 -6.34
C ARG A 99 -12.25 8.62 -5.12
N LYS A 100 -12.84 9.54 -4.35
CA LYS A 100 -12.25 10.02 -3.10
C LYS A 100 -12.07 8.89 -2.09
N ARG A 101 -13.08 8.04 -1.92
CA ARG A 101 -12.96 6.86 -1.04
C ARG A 101 -11.87 5.89 -1.51
N LEU A 102 -11.76 5.64 -2.81
CA LEU A 102 -10.68 4.80 -3.35
C LEU A 102 -9.30 5.38 -3.04
N LEU A 103 -9.12 6.70 -3.17
CA LEU A 103 -7.87 7.37 -2.79
C LEU A 103 -7.57 7.25 -1.29
N GLU A 104 -8.59 7.37 -0.43
CA GLU A 104 -8.42 7.19 1.02
C GLU A 104 -7.91 5.76 1.36
N TYR A 105 -8.43 4.73 0.68
CA TYR A 105 -7.91 3.37 0.82
C TYR A 105 -6.48 3.24 0.28
N ASP A 106 -6.20 3.81 -0.88
CA ASP A 106 -4.88 3.75 -1.49
C ASP A 106 -3.82 4.46 -0.63
N ASP A 107 -4.17 5.56 0.02
CA ASP A 107 -3.31 6.26 0.98
C ASP A 107 -2.91 5.39 2.17
N VAL A 108 -3.85 4.59 2.71
CA VAL A 108 -3.55 3.65 3.79
C VAL A 108 -2.59 2.57 3.30
N MET A 109 -2.88 1.97 2.15
CA MET A 109 -2.03 0.95 1.55
C MET A 109 -0.64 1.48 1.21
N ASN A 110 -0.53 2.72 0.71
CA ASN A 110 0.73 3.36 0.42
C ASN A 110 1.55 3.67 1.68
N LYS A 111 0.90 4.06 2.77
CA LYS A 111 1.57 4.23 4.08
C LYS A 111 2.16 2.90 4.58
N GLN A 112 1.38 1.82 4.54
CA GLN A 112 1.85 0.49 4.91
C GLN A 112 3.03 0.05 4.03
N ARG A 113 2.88 0.17 2.71
CA ARG A 113 3.93 -0.13 1.75
C ARG A 113 5.21 0.67 2.04
N THR A 114 5.10 1.96 2.27
CA THR A 114 6.25 2.83 2.56
C THR A 114 6.99 2.37 3.81
N VAL A 115 6.28 2.00 4.88
CA VAL A 115 6.90 1.47 6.11
C VAL A 115 7.68 0.20 5.83
N VAL A 116 7.08 -0.77 5.12
CA VAL A 116 7.72 -2.04 4.77
C VAL A 116 8.95 -1.80 3.89
N TYR A 117 8.82 -1.00 2.83
CA TYR A 117 9.95 -0.71 1.93
C TYR A 117 11.07 0.07 2.63
N THR A 118 10.75 0.96 3.56
CA THR A 118 11.75 1.69 4.34
C THR A 118 12.53 0.73 5.25
N LYS A 119 11.85 -0.15 5.97
CA LYS A 119 12.49 -1.20 6.79
C LYS A 119 13.35 -2.13 5.94
N ARG A 120 12.82 -2.57 4.78
CA ARG A 120 13.57 -3.40 3.83
C ARG A 120 14.83 -2.70 3.32
N ARG A 121 14.74 -1.42 2.97
CA ARG A 121 15.90 -0.62 2.55
C ARG A 121 16.95 -0.54 3.66
N HIS A 122 16.56 -0.25 4.91
CA HIS A 122 17.48 -0.23 6.05
C HIS A 122 18.19 -1.58 6.21
N ALA A 123 17.47 -2.69 6.09
CA ALA A 123 18.04 -4.03 6.15
C ALA A 123 19.06 -4.28 5.02
N LEU A 124 18.71 -3.93 3.77
CA LEU A 124 19.59 -4.12 2.62
C LEU A 124 20.85 -3.27 2.70
N MET A 125 20.72 -2.01 3.15
CA MET A 125 21.86 -1.09 3.28
C MET A 125 22.67 -1.29 4.57
N GLY A 126 22.21 -2.14 5.48
CA GLY A 126 22.85 -2.36 6.76
C GLY A 126 22.66 -1.23 7.78
N GLU A 127 21.71 -0.33 7.53
CA GLU A 127 21.39 0.80 8.40
C GLU A 127 20.45 0.36 9.53
N ARG A 128 20.77 0.73 10.78
CA ARG A 128 19.91 0.57 11.97
C ARG A 128 19.40 -0.85 12.27
N ILE A 129 19.98 -1.89 11.69
CA ILE A 129 19.51 -3.28 11.80
C ILE A 129 19.35 -3.69 13.27
N GLY A 130 20.38 -3.47 14.08
CA GLY A 130 20.33 -3.83 15.50
C GLY A 130 19.17 -3.13 16.25
N MET A 131 18.93 -1.85 15.96
CA MET A 131 17.83 -1.10 16.57
C MET A 131 16.46 -1.61 16.11
N ASP A 132 16.31 -1.91 14.83
CA ASP A 132 15.06 -2.46 14.29
C ASP A 132 14.74 -3.83 14.90
N ILE A 133 15.75 -4.70 15.09
CA ILE A 133 15.58 -6.01 15.74
C ILE A 133 15.20 -5.85 17.22
N VAL A 134 15.85 -4.94 17.93
CA VAL A 134 15.52 -4.64 19.33
C VAL A 134 14.06 -4.20 19.45
N ASN A 135 13.62 -3.28 18.59
CA ASN A 135 12.22 -2.82 18.57
C ASN A 135 11.25 -3.95 18.22
N MET A 136 11.59 -4.81 17.27
CA MET A 136 10.76 -5.97 16.91
C MET A 136 10.62 -6.96 18.06
N ILE A 137 11.69 -7.24 18.80
CA ILE A 137 11.64 -8.12 19.98
C ILE A 137 10.76 -7.49 21.06
N TRP A 138 10.89 -6.17 21.30
CA TRP A 138 10.04 -5.44 22.22
C TRP A 138 8.55 -5.54 21.83
N ASP A 139 8.23 -5.23 20.58
CA ASP A 139 6.86 -5.26 20.06
C ASP A 139 6.25 -6.66 20.19
N ARG A 140 7.03 -7.73 19.95
CA ARG A 140 6.56 -9.11 20.13
C ARG A 140 6.30 -9.46 21.59
N CYS A 141 7.18 -9.07 22.50
CA CYS A 141 6.97 -9.28 23.94
C CYS A 141 5.74 -8.52 24.45
N ALA A 142 5.58 -7.27 24.08
CA ALA A 142 4.45 -6.45 24.49
C ALA A 142 3.12 -7.01 23.92
N ASN A 143 3.07 -7.28 22.62
CA ASN A 143 1.87 -7.81 21.96
C ASN A 143 1.45 -9.19 22.54
N ALA A 144 2.39 -10.08 22.82
CA ALA A 144 2.11 -11.38 23.40
C ALA A 144 1.43 -11.27 24.76
N ILE A 145 1.80 -10.26 25.56
CA ILE A 145 1.26 -10.05 26.91
C ILE A 145 -0.05 -9.24 26.88
N GLU A 146 -0.19 -8.28 25.95
CA GLU A 146 -1.36 -7.41 25.89
C GLU A 146 -2.59 -8.09 25.29
N ASN A 147 -2.38 -8.87 24.24
CA ASN A 147 -3.46 -9.37 23.38
C ASN A 147 -3.89 -10.81 23.67
N ASN A 148 -3.20 -11.52 24.56
CA ASN A 148 -3.47 -12.92 24.84
C ASN A 148 -3.79 -13.14 26.33
N ASP A 149 -4.39 -14.30 26.62
CA ASP A 149 -4.41 -14.91 27.93
C ASP A 149 -3.06 -15.58 28.24
N TYR A 150 -2.92 -16.21 29.41
CA TYR A 150 -1.64 -16.80 29.83
C TYR A 150 -1.17 -17.92 28.89
N GLU A 151 -2.07 -18.82 28.49
CA GLU A 151 -1.75 -19.93 27.57
C GLU A 151 -1.41 -19.42 26.17
N GLY A 152 -2.18 -18.46 25.65
CA GLY A 152 -1.92 -17.80 24.39
C GLY A 152 -0.58 -17.05 24.39
N CYS A 153 -0.25 -16.37 25.48
CA CYS A 153 1.05 -15.71 25.65
C CYS A 153 2.22 -16.73 25.63
N GLN A 154 2.08 -17.86 26.31
CA GLN A 154 3.07 -18.94 26.26
C GLN A 154 3.31 -19.43 24.83
N MET A 155 2.22 -19.71 24.12
CA MET A 155 2.28 -20.21 22.75
C MET A 155 2.91 -19.19 21.80
N GLU A 156 2.55 -17.92 21.92
CA GLU A 156 3.10 -16.86 21.07
C GLU A 156 4.61 -16.64 21.32
N LEU A 157 5.04 -16.59 22.60
CA LEU A 157 6.46 -16.45 22.94
C LEU A 157 7.28 -17.68 22.47
N LEU A 158 6.73 -18.88 22.59
CA LEU A 158 7.38 -20.09 22.12
C LEU A 158 7.50 -20.11 20.58
N GLN A 159 6.46 -19.70 19.87
CA GLN A 159 6.44 -19.71 18.41
C GLN A 159 7.29 -18.60 17.78
N THR A 160 7.27 -17.40 18.36
CA THR A 160 7.92 -16.21 17.77
C THR A 160 9.36 -16.03 18.25
N LEU A 161 9.61 -16.18 19.56
CA LEU A 161 10.92 -15.94 20.18
C LEU A 161 11.63 -17.22 20.61
N ALA A 162 10.99 -18.39 20.48
CA ALA A 162 11.49 -19.70 20.93
C ALA A 162 11.93 -19.69 22.39
N MET A 163 11.14 -19.05 23.25
CA MET A 163 11.38 -18.95 24.71
C MET A 163 10.13 -19.31 25.49
N GLU A 164 10.36 -19.84 26.70
CA GLU A 164 9.29 -20.03 27.67
C GLU A 164 8.93 -18.71 28.37
N THR A 165 7.70 -18.62 28.91
CA THR A 165 7.28 -17.44 29.68
C THR A 165 8.12 -17.31 30.94
N PRO A 166 8.70 -16.14 31.23
CA PRO A 166 9.54 -15.93 32.40
C PRO A 166 8.76 -15.57 33.67
N PHE A 167 7.47 -15.82 33.70
CA PHE A 167 6.56 -15.52 34.80
C PHE A 167 5.50 -16.61 34.94
N THR A 168 4.91 -16.71 36.14
CA THR A 168 3.82 -17.65 36.44
C THR A 168 2.46 -17.06 36.05
N GLU A 169 1.42 -17.92 36.03
CA GLU A 169 0.05 -17.47 35.78
C GLU A 169 -0.46 -16.50 36.87
N GLU A 170 -0.02 -16.67 38.11
CA GLU A 170 -0.35 -15.76 39.23
C GLU A 170 0.29 -14.38 39.03
N GLU A 171 1.55 -14.33 38.58
CA GLU A 171 2.23 -13.08 38.25
C GLU A 171 1.54 -12.40 37.05
N PHE A 172 1.13 -13.16 36.03
CA PHE A 172 0.43 -12.64 34.85
C PHE A 172 -0.89 -11.95 35.21
N ARG A 173 -1.62 -12.48 36.20
CA ARG A 173 -2.90 -11.92 36.67
C ARG A 173 -2.73 -10.70 37.59
N ASN A 174 -1.67 -10.67 38.38
CA ASN A 174 -1.51 -9.69 39.45
C ASN A 174 -0.55 -8.54 39.13
N GLU A 175 0.41 -8.75 38.25
CA GLU A 175 1.37 -7.70 37.88
C GLU A 175 0.89 -6.84 36.71
N LYS A 176 1.47 -5.63 36.62
CA LYS A 176 1.23 -4.75 35.47
C LYS A 176 1.84 -5.34 34.20
N LYS A 177 1.07 -5.33 33.13
CA LYS A 177 1.49 -5.85 31.82
C LYS A 177 2.79 -5.24 31.30
N GLU A 178 3.01 -3.94 31.52
CA GLU A 178 4.24 -3.24 31.17
C GLU A 178 5.48 -3.85 31.84
N LYS A 179 5.39 -4.14 33.14
CA LYS A 179 6.49 -4.74 33.91
C LYS A 179 6.81 -6.17 33.45
N LEU A 180 5.77 -6.93 33.11
CA LEU A 180 5.94 -8.27 32.53
C LEU A 180 6.59 -8.21 31.15
N ALA A 181 6.23 -7.20 30.33
CA ALA A 181 6.82 -6.98 29.02
C ALA A 181 8.31 -6.62 29.15
N GLU A 182 8.70 -5.74 30.07
CA GLU A 182 10.10 -5.41 30.34
C GLU A 182 10.91 -6.63 30.79
N LYS A 183 10.36 -7.44 31.73
CA LYS A 183 11.01 -8.68 32.20
C LYS A 183 11.23 -9.66 31.04
N THR A 184 10.20 -9.85 30.23
CA THR A 184 10.22 -10.76 29.07
C THR A 184 11.22 -10.28 28.02
N PHE A 185 11.21 -8.99 27.72
CA PHE A 185 12.13 -8.36 26.78
C PHE A 185 13.59 -8.51 27.22
N GLY A 186 13.91 -8.28 28.51
CA GLY A 186 15.25 -8.46 29.04
C GLY A 186 15.80 -9.88 28.79
N ILE A 187 14.99 -10.90 29.07
CA ILE A 187 15.36 -12.30 28.84
C ILE A 187 15.45 -12.64 27.35
N ALA A 188 14.51 -12.11 26.53
CA ALA A 188 14.54 -12.29 25.09
C ALA A 188 15.84 -11.72 24.48
N MET A 189 16.24 -10.52 24.91
CA MET A 189 17.49 -9.90 24.47
C MET A 189 18.73 -10.69 24.88
N GLU A 190 18.76 -11.22 26.08
CA GLU A 190 19.86 -12.08 26.55
C GLU A 190 19.95 -13.38 25.72
N ASN A 191 18.81 -14.02 25.46
CA ASN A 191 18.72 -15.20 24.60
C ASN A 191 19.17 -14.91 23.16
N PHE A 192 18.73 -13.77 22.61
CA PHE A 192 19.14 -13.33 21.28
C PHE A 192 20.65 -13.12 21.19
N LYS A 193 21.25 -12.41 22.16
CA LYS A 193 22.71 -12.19 22.22
C LYS A 193 23.47 -13.52 22.31
N ARG A 194 23.04 -14.43 23.18
CA ARG A 194 23.66 -15.76 23.34
C ARG A 194 23.57 -16.57 22.05
N LYS A 195 22.43 -16.51 21.34
CA LYS A 195 22.23 -17.17 20.05
C LYS A 195 23.15 -16.61 18.97
N THR A 196 23.26 -15.29 18.86
CA THR A 196 24.15 -14.64 17.86
C THR A 196 25.63 -14.95 18.11
N GLU A 197 26.08 -14.96 19.36
CA GLU A 197 27.45 -15.34 19.73
C GLU A 197 27.74 -16.80 19.37
N ARG A 198 26.80 -17.72 19.65
CA ARG A 198 26.93 -19.13 19.28
C ARG A 198 27.03 -19.33 17.77
N LEU A 199 26.18 -18.62 17.00
CA LEU A 199 26.20 -18.70 15.54
C LEU A 199 27.52 -18.14 14.96
N ALA A 200 28.03 -17.07 15.54
CA ALA A 200 29.34 -16.53 15.16
C ALA A 200 30.46 -17.52 15.42
N GLN A 201 30.42 -18.23 16.55
CA GLN A 201 31.43 -19.27 16.87
C GLN A 201 31.41 -20.44 15.87
N ILE A 202 30.23 -20.81 15.37
CA ILE A 202 30.07 -21.87 14.35
C ILE A 202 30.55 -21.38 12.97
N ALA A 203 30.20 -20.14 12.59
CA ALA A 203 30.50 -19.61 11.28
C ALA A 203 31.98 -19.21 11.09
N ASN A 204 32.64 -18.69 12.13
CA ASN A 204 34.00 -18.19 12.02
C ASN A 204 35.03 -19.23 11.52
N PRO A 205 35.06 -20.48 12.01
CA PRO A 205 35.98 -21.49 11.49
C PRO A 205 35.78 -21.76 10.01
N VAL A 206 34.49 -21.79 9.57
CA VAL A 206 34.13 -22.02 8.16
C VAL A 206 34.63 -20.87 7.29
N ILE A 207 34.45 -19.61 7.73
CA ILE A 207 34.92 -18.43 7.01
C ILE A 207 36.42 -18.43 6.90
N LYS A 208 37.14 -18.70 8.00
CA LYS A 208 38.61 -18.77 8.02
C LYS A 208 39.13 -19.83 7.05
N GLN A 209 38.59 -21.03 7.09
CA GLN A 209 38.96 -22.11 6.19
C GLN A 209 38.70 -21.77 4.72
N VAL A 210 37.56 -21.17 4.39
CA VAL A 210 37.25 -20.78 3.01
C VAL A 210 38.12 -19.61 2.56
N TYR A 211 38.39 -18.64 3.44
CA TYR A 211 39.27 -17.52 3.14
C TYR A 211 40.70 -17.97 2.84
N GLU A 212 41.25 -18.85 3.67
CA GLU A 212 42.62 -19.38 3.49
C GLU A 212 42.75 -20.20 2.20
N ASN A 213 41.73 -20.99 1.86
CA ASN A 213 41.81 -21.89 0.70
C ASN A 213 41.36 -21.21 -0.60
N GLN A 214 40.36 -20.32 -0.57
CA GLN A 214 39.67 -19.79 -1.73
C GLN A 214 39.37 -18.28 -1.66
N GLY A 215 39.96 -17.55 -0.71
CA GLY A 215 39.67 -16.12 -0.50
C GLY A 215 40.01 -15.22 -1.70
N HIS A 216 40.87 -15.68 -2.62
CA HIS A 216 41.17 -14.99 -3.88
C HIS A 216 40.13 -15.25 -4.99
N MET A 217 39.27 -16.26 -4.84
CA MET A 217 38.24 -16.64 -5.82
C MET A 217 36.86 -16.02 -5.51
N TYR A 218 36.56 -15.84 -4.22
CA TYR A 218 35.23 -15.40 -3.77
C TYR A 218 35.34 -14.20 -2.84
N GLU A 219 34.60 -13.13 -3.13
CA GLU A 219 34.50 -12.00 -2.22
C GLU A 219 33.46 -12.24 -1.12
N ASN A 220 32.35 -12.92 -1.47
CA ASN A 220 31.26 -13.24 -0.56
C ASN A 220 30.94 -14.72 -0.60
N ILE A 221 30.54 -15.27 0.56
CA ILE A 221 30.03 -16.63 0.70
C ILE A 221 28.63 -16.62 1.31
N LEU A 222 27.86 -17.67 1.00
CA LEU A 222 26.58 -17.95 1.65
C LEU A 222 26.80 -19.08 2.68
N ILE A 223 26.51 -18.78 3.95
CA ILE A 223 26.59 -19.75 5.05
C ILE A 223 25.16 -20.11 5.44
N PRO A 224 24.70 -21.36 5.21
CA PRO A 224 23.40 -21.82 5.67
C PRO A 224 23.47 -22.10 7.18
N ILE A 225 22.66 -21.43 7.97
CA ILE A 225 22.53 -21.62 9.42
C ILE A 225 21.08 -21.94 9.74
N THR A 226 20.87 -22.93 10.60
CA THR A 226 19.54 -23.32 11.07
C THR A 226 19.38 -23.09 12.57
N ASP A 227 18.22 -22.61 12.98
CA ASP A 227 17.84 -22.53 14.40
C ASP A 227 17.03 -23.76 14.87
N GLY A 228 16.93 -24.77 14.01
CA GLY A 228 16.15 -25.99 14.23
C GLY A 228 14.73 -25.92 13.67
N LYS A 229 14.21 -24.72 13.34
CA LYS A 229 12.91 -24.49 12.69
C LYS A 229 13.07 -23.90 11.29
N ARG A 230 14.00 -22.99 11.14
CA ARG A 230 14.21 -22.22 9.89
C ARG A 230 15.66 -22.27 9.47
N MET A 231 15.90 -22.16 8.17
CA MET A 231 17.24 -22.05 7.59
C MET A 231 17.47 -20.60 7.14
N TYR A 232 18.56 -20.01 7.60
CA TYR A 232 18.98 -18.68 7.24
C TYR A 232 20.23 -18.75 6.35
N ASN A 233 20.17 -18.14 5.18
CA ASN A 233 21.33 -18.02 4.30
C ASN A 233 22.03 -16.69 4.59
N ILE A 234 23.16 -16.73 5.28
CA ILE A 234 23.92 -15.56 5.68
C ILE A 234 24.95 -15.26 4.60
N SER A 235 24.81 -14.11 3.93
CA SER A 235 25.84 -13.62 3.00
C SER A 235 26.89 -12.85 3.76
N CYS A 236 28.11 -13.36 3.78
CA CYS A 236 29.25 -12.76 4.47
C CYS A 236 30.34 -12.36 3.48
N ASN A 237 30.90 -11.15 3.64
CA ASN A 237 32.14 -10.77 2.99
C ASN A 237 33.30 -11.49 3.66
N LEU A 238 34.01 -12.32 2.90
CA LEU A 238 35.08 -13.17 3.43
C LEU A 238 36.21 -12.40 4.12
N LYS A 239 36.66 -11.33 3.48
CA LYS A 239 37.77 -10.52 4.01
C LYS A 239 37.34 -9.76 5.26
N ALA A 240 36.22 -9.08 5.23
CA ALA A 240 35.70 -8.33 6.35
C ALA A 240 35.39 -9.23 7.56
N ALA A 241 34.80 -10.41 7.32
CA ALA A 241 34.52 -11.38 8.39
C ALA A 241 35.75 -12.00 8.98
N TYR A 242 36.77 -12.30 8.17
CA TYR A 242 38.06 -12.82 8.63
C TYR A 242 38.79 -11.81 9.51
N GLU A 243 38.85 -10.54 9.10
CA GLU A 243 39.53 -9.46 9.83
C GLU A 243 38.78 -9.00 11.08
N SER A 244 37.45 -9.05 11.08
CA SER A 244 36.59 -8.53 12.16
C SER A 244 36.20 -9.54 13.23
N GLU A 245 36.73 -10.76 13.18
CA GLU A 245 36.52 -11.84 14.16
C GLU A 245 35.07 -12.13 14.55
N SER A 246 34.09 -12.09 13.74
CA SER A 246 32.71 -12.40 14.02
C SER A 246 31.70 -11.25 13.94
N LYS A 247 32.12 -10.01 14.05
CA LYS A 247 31.17 -8.86 14.01
C LYS A 247 30.38 -8.80 12.70
N GLU A 248 31.04 -9.09 11.58
CA GLU A 248 30.37 -9.11 10.27
C GLU A 248 29.41 -10.29 10.13
N VAL A 249 29.71 -11.44 10.75
CA VAL A 249 28.81 -12.61 10.79
C VAL A 249 27.54 -12.28 11.56
N VAL A 250 27.65 -11.62 12.72
CA VAL A 250 26.50 -11.19 13.53
C VAL A 250 25.64 -10.21 12.74
N LYS A 251 26.23 -9.19 12.13
CA LYS A 251 25.48 -8.22 11.29
C LYS A 251 24.80 -8.88 10.09
N ALA A 252 25.47 -9.82 9.43
CA ALA A 252 24.91 -10.55 8.31
C ALA A 252 23.73 -11.44 8.74
N PHE A 253 23.80 -12.06 9.92
CA PHE A 253 22.71 -12.82 10.52
C PHE A 253 21.52 -11.92 10.90
N GLU A 254 21.78 -10.81 11.57
CA GLU A 254 20.75 -9.81 11.91
C GLU A 254 20.03 -9.31 10.66
N LYS A 255 20.78 -9.00 9.60
CA LYS A 255 20.23 -8.61 8.31
C LYS A 255 19.37 -9.71 7.69
N SER A 256 19.81 -10.96 7.74
CA SER A 256 19.08 -12.12 7.23
C SER A 256 17.75 -12.32 7.97
N ILE A 257 17.75 -12.22 9.30
CA ILE A 257 16.53 -12.30 10.12
C ILE A 257 15.56 -11.18 9.74
N LEU A 258 16.03 -9.94 9.68
CA LEU A 258 15.16 -8.80 9.41
C LEU A 258 14.54 -8.89 8.02
N LEU A 259 15.31 -9.28 7.00
CA LEU A 259 14.78 -9.49 5.66
C LEU A 259 13.74 -10.61 5.63
N HIS A 260 13.99 -11.71 6.32
CA HIS A 260 13.04 -12.83 6.38
C HIS A 260 11.70 -12.42 7.02
N VAL A 261 11.75 -11.69 8.13
CA VAL A 261 10.53 -11.18 8.80
C VAL A 261 9.77 -10.19 7.92
N ILE A 262 10.48 -9.33 7.18
CA ILE A 262 9.85 -8.35 6.27
C ILE A 262 9.20 -9.06 5.06
N ASP A 263 9.82 -10.11 4.56
CA ASP A 263 9.30 -10.84 3.39
C ASP A 263 8.09 -11.74 3.76
N GLU A 264 7.94 -12.12 5.04
CA GLU A 264 6.77 -12.86 5.55
C GLU A 264 5.59 -11.96 5.98
N ALA A 265 5.80 -10.65 6.15
CA ALA A 265 4.79 -9.67 6.57
C ALA A 265 4.08 -9.03 5.39
#